data_d1d191625f0d9f49a489a68174254355
#
_entry.id   d1d191625f0d9f49a489a68174254355
#
_cell.length_a   1.000
_cell.length_b   1.000
_cell.length_c   1.000
_cell.angle_alpha   90.00
_cell.angle_beta   90.00
_cell.angle_gamma   90.00
#
_symmetry.space_group_name_H-M   'P 1'
#
loop_
_entity.id
_entity.type
_entity.pdbx_description
1 polymer ?
#
loop_
_entity_poly.entity_id
_entity_poly.type
_entity_poly.pdbx_seq_one_letter_code
_entity_poly.pdbx_strand_id
1 'polypeptide(L)'
;MKLRMDDLTWQEIDGELVILDLQGSVYLTTNAAGAFLTKLLTEERSEGELTDALIAEYRIDRETAERDVDAFVAQLKDQDLLA
;
A
#
# COMPACT_ATOMS: atom_id res chain seq x y z
N MET A 1 9.74 -5.40 -3.55
CA MET A 1 9.54 -3.96 -3.31
C MET A 1 9.26 -3.71 -1.83
N LYS A 2 9.51 -2.53 -1.39
CA LYS A 2 9.37 -2.14 -0.01
C LYS A 2 9.03 -0.66 0.04
N LEU A 3 8.23 -0.25 1.02
CA LEU A 3 7.90 1.15 1.22
C LEU A 3 9.16 1.92 1.66
N ARG A 4 9.35 3.13 1.09
CA ARG A 4 10.41 4.02 1.54
C ARG A 4 10.00 4.55 2.92
N MET A 5 10.82 4.26 3.92
CA MET A 5 10.49 4.63 5.31
C MET A 5 11.12 5.95 5.74
N ASP A 6 12.04 6.50 4.93
CA ASP A 6 12.73 7.74 5.25
C ASP A 6 11.76 8.91 5.22
N ASP A 7 11.68 9.64 6.32
CA ASP A 7 10.87 10.86 6.43
C ASP A 7 9.37 10.63 6.17
N LEU A 8 8.89 9.40 6.32
CA LEU A 8 7.47 9.07 6.15
C LEU A 8 6.86 8.58 7.45
N THR A 9 5.60 8.90 7.62
CA THR A 9 4.77 8.33 8.67
C THR A 9 3.38 8.10 8.11
N TRP A 10 2.51 7.45 8.87
CA TRP A 10 1.13 7.29 8.44
C TRP A 10 0.19 7.30 9.64
N GLN A 11 -1.08 7.58 9.34
CA GLN A 11 -2.16 7.53 10.31
C GLN A 11 -3.32 6.75 9.72
N GLU A 12 -4.02 5.99 10.55
CA GLU A 12 -5.25 5.34 10.17
C GLU A 12 -6.41 6.12 10.75
N ILE A 13 -7.38 6.46 9.90
CA ILE A 13 -8.57 7.21 10.29
C ILE A 13 -9.76 6.50 9.64
N ASP A 14 -10.65 5.94 10.47
CA ASP A 14 -11.88 5.26 10.02
C ASP A 14 -11.61 4.17 8.96
N GLY A 15 -10.55 3.40 9.17
CA GLY A 15 -10.21 2.30 8.24
C GLY A 15 -9.46 2.74 7.00
N GLU A 16 -9.26 4.04 6.81
CA GLU A 16 -8.44 4.57 5.74
C GLU A 16 -7.05 4.90 6.27
N LEU A 17 -6.06 4.80 5.38
CA LEU A 17 -4.69 5.09 5.75
C LEU A 17 -4.21 6.32 4.99
N VAL A 18 -3.57 7.24 5.70
CA VAL A 18 -2.99 8.45 5.14
C VAL A 18 -1.48 8.38 5.32
N ILE A 19 -0.73 8.50 4.23
CA ILE A 19 0.73 8.54 4.25
C ILE A 19 1.17 9.99 4.22
N LEU A 20 2.00 10.36 5.17
CA LEU A 20 2.44 11.73 5.38
C LEU A 20 3.97 11.79 5.40
N ASP A 21 4.52 12.96 5.03
CA ASP A 21 5.92 13.23 5.35
C ASP A 21 6.03 13.73 6.80
N LEU A 22 7.24 13.92 7.30
CA LEU A 22 7.47 14.36 8.67
C LEU A 22 6.91 15.76 8.96
N GLN A 23 6.66 16.55 7.91
CA GLN A 23 6.13 17.89 8.05
C GLN A 23 4.60 17.93 7.95
N GLY A 24 3.98 16.77 7.75
CA GLY A 24 2.54 16.66 7.70
C GLY A 24 1.92 16.81 6.33
N SER A 25 2.73 16.92 5.26
CA SER A 25 2.19 16.94 3.90
C SER A 25 1.67 15.57 3.52
N VAL A 26 0.50 15.52 2.89
CA VAL A 26 -0.13 14.27 2.49
C VAL A 26 0.43 13.81 1.15
N TYR A 27 0.99 12.60 1.12
CA TYR A 27 1.42 11.97 -0.12
C TYR A 27 0.33 11.11 -0.73
N LEU A 28 -0.40 10.37 0.11
CA LEU A 28 -1.34 9.39 -0.40
C LEU A 28 -2.38 9.09 0.67
N THR A 29 -3.64 9.03 0.25
CA THR A 29 -4.73 8.53 1.07
C THR A 29 -5.26 7.26 0.41
N THR A 30 -5.42 6.19 1.18
CA THR A 30 -5.83 4.91 0.62
C THR A 30 -6.94 4.27 1.47
N ASN A 31 -7.73 3.41 0.82
CA ASN A 31 -8.82 2.67 1.47
C ASN A 31 -8.28 1.51 2.31
N ALA A 32 -9.18 0.70 2.88
CA ALA A 32 -8.82 -0.41 3.75
C ALA A 32 -7.89 -1.42 3.06
N ALA A 33 -8.14 -1.73 1.79
CA ALA A 33 -7.28 -2.66 1.04
C ALA A 33 -5.89 -2.09 0.84
N GLY A 34 -5.79 -0.80 0.49
CA GLY A 34 -4.50 -0.12 0.38
C GLY A 34 -3.77 -0.03 1.71
N ALA A 35 -4.51 0.19 2.80
CA ALA A 35 -3.93 0.19 4.15
C ALA A 35 -3.31 -1.18 4.48
N PHE A 36 -4.03 -2.25 4.15
CA PHE A 36 -3.55 -3.61 4.34
C PHE A 36 -2.25 -3.85 3.57
N LEU A 37 -2.22 -3.47 2.29
CA LEU A 37 -1.02 -3.64 1.45
C LEU A 37 0.14 -2.78 1.94
N THR A 38 -0.12 -1.56 2.38
CA THR A 38 0.91 -0.66 2.93
C THR A 38 1.60 -1.29 4.13
N LYS A 39 0.83 -1.90 5.03
CA LYS A 39 1.40 -2.56 6.20
C LYS A 39 2.30 -3.73 5.82
N LEU A 40 1.95 -4.46 4.78
CA LEU A 40 2.80 -5.54 4.28
C LEU A 40 4.10 -5.02 3.71
N LEU A 41 4.09 -3.85 3.11
CA LEU A 41 5.26 -3.24 2.47
C LEU A 41 6.23 -2.57 3.46
N THR A 42 5.98 -2.67 4.75
CA THR A 42 7.00 -2.33 5.74
C THR A 42 8.16 -3.32 5.68
N GLU A 43 7.96 -4.46 5.05
CA GLU A 43 8.97 -5.46 4.75
C GLU A 43 9.02 -5.70 3.25
N GLU A 44 10.11 -6.25 2.76
CA GLU A 44 10.27 -6.57 1.34
C GLU A 44 9.24 -7.59 0.90
N ARG A 45 8.46 -7.26 -0.15
CA ARG A 45 7.44 -8.13 -0.72
C ARG A 45 7.44 -8.00 -2.24
N SER A 46 7.15 -9.08 -2.92
CA SER A 46 6.91 -9.05 -4.37
C SER A 46 5.44 -8.73 -4.64
N GLU A 47 5.13 -8.33 -5.87
CA GLU A 47 3.73 -8.13 -6.27
C GLU A 47 2.93 -9.42 -6.14
N GLY A 48 3.54 -10.57 -6.44
CA GLY A 48 2.88 -11.87 -6.26
C GLY A 48 2.50 -12.13 -4.81
N GLU A 49 3.39 -11.78 -3.88
CA GLU A 49 3.10 -11.92 -2.45
C GLU A 49 1.97 -10.99 -2.01
N LEU A 50 1.94 -9.78 -2.52
CA LEU A 50 0.85 -8.83 -2.22
C LEU A 50 -0.48 -9.35 -2.78
N THR A 51 -0.47 -9.87 -3.99
CA THR A 51 -1.65 -10.44 -4.62
C THR A 51 -2.19 -11.63 -3.83
N ASP A 52 -1.33 -12.55 -3.45
CA ASP A 52 -1.71 -13.73 -2.66
C ASP A 52 -2.29 -13.32 -1.31
N ALA A 53 -1.68 -12.34 -0.64
CA ALA A 53 -2.15 -11.85 0.64
C ALA A 53 -3.53 -11.19 0.52
N LEU A 54 -3.75 -10.43 -0.55
CA LEU A 54 -5.02 -9.75 -0.78
C LEU A 54 -6.14 -10.77 -1.03
N ILE A 55 -5.86 -11.81 -1.81
CA ILE A 55 -6.82 -12.91 -2.05
C ILE A 55 -7.19 -13.58 -0.74
N ALA A 56 -6.20 -13.90 0.10
CA ALA A 56 -6.43 -14.57 1.37
C ALA A 56 -7.25 -13.71 2.34
N GLU A 57 -6.99 -12.40 2.38
CA GLU A 57 -7.65 -11.49 3.32
C GLU A 57 -9.09 -11.20 2.91
N TYR A 58 -9.31 -10.93 1.62
CA TYR A 58 -10.61 -10.44 1.13
C TYR A 58 -11.39 -11.47 0.33
N ARG A 59 -10.80 -12.64 0.07
CA ARG A 59 -11.46 -13.74 -0.67
C ARG A 59 -11.97 -13.30 -2.04
N ILE A 60 -11.17 -12.53 -2.73
CA ILE A 60 -11.45 -12.06 -4.09
C ILE A 60 -10.72 -12.96 -5.09
N ASP A 61 -11.12 -12.90 -6.37
CA ASP A 61 -10.46 -13.68 -7.41
C ASP A 61 -9.10 -13.06 -7.75
N ARG A 62 -8.26 -13.89 -8.39
CA ARG A 62 -6.89 -13.49 -8.70
C ARG A 62 -6.83 -12.32 -9.67
N GLU A 63 -7.69 -12.31 -10.68
CA GLU A 63 -7.71 -11.22 -11.65
C GLU A 63 -7.99 -9.87 -10.99
N THR A 64 -8.96 -9.81 -10.10
CA THR A 64 -9.29 -8.62 -9.34
C THR A 64 -8.12 -8.21 -8.44
N ALA A 65 -7.54 -9.18 -7.74
CA ALA A 65 -6.43 -8.91 -6.83
C ALA A 65 -5.22 -8.36 -7.58
N GLU A 66 -4.87 -8.95 -8.72
CA GLU A 66 -3.74 -8.47 -9.53
C GLU A 66 -3.96 -7.05 -10.02
N ARG A 67 -5.16 -6.75 -10.48
CA ARG A 67 -5.51 -5.40 -10.93
C ARG A 67 -5.40 -4.38 -9.80
N ASP A 68 -5.91 -4.73 -8.62
CA ASP A 68 -5.87 -3.84 -7.48
C ASP A 68 -4.44 -3.60 -6.99
N VAL A 69 -3.62 -4.65 -6.95
CA VAL A 69 -2.22 -4.54 -6.58
C VAL A 69 -1.45 -3.70 -7.59
N ASP A 70 -1.66 -3.93 -8.89
CA ASP A 70 -1.00 -3.17 -9.94
C ASP A 70 -1.33 -1.68 -9.81
N ALA A 71 -2.59 -1.34 -9.59
CA ALA A 71 -3.01 0.05 -9.44
C ALA A 71 -2.39 0.69 -8.20
N PHE A 72 -2.36 -0.04 -7.09
CA PHE A 72 -1.78 0.46 -5.85
C PHE A 72 -0.27 0.69 -5.98
N VAL A 73 0.44 -0.26 -6.57
CA VAL A 73 1.89 -0.14 -6.79
C VAL A 73 2.20 1.03 -7.72
N ALA A 74 1.39 1.23 -8.76
CA ALA A 74 1.55 2.37 -9.66
C ALA A 74 1.43 3.70 -8.91
N GLN A 75 0.47 3.82 -7.98
CA GLN A 75 0.33 5.00 -7.15
C GLN A 75 1.56 5.24 -6.27
N LEU A 76 2.10 4.17 -5.69
CA LEU A 76 3.30 4.28 -4.86
C LEU A 76 4.50 4.75 -5.67
N LYS A 77 4.65 4.25 -6.89
CA LYS A 77 5.73 4.67 -7.80
C LYS A 77 5.57 6.13 -8.21
N ASP A 78 4.35 6.55 -8.55
CA ASP A 78 4.07 7.93 -8.94
C ASP A 78 4.42 8.92 -7.83
N GLN A 79 4.21 8.54 -6.58
CA GLN A 79 4.49 9.38 -5.43
C GLN A 79 5.90 9.18 -4.87
N ASP A 80 6.72 8.35 -5.53
CA ASP A 80 8.09 8.04 -5.08
C ASP A 80 8.11 7.49 -3.66
N LEU A 81 7.18 6.60 -3.34
CA LEU A 81 7.05 6.03 -2.00
C LEU A 81 7.71 4.65 -1.85
N LEU A 82 8.24 4.08 -2.92
CA LEU A 82 8.96 2.80 -2.86
C LEU A 82 10.46 3.03 -2.69
N ALA A 83 11.05 2.17 -1.87
CA ALA A 83 12.50 2.18 -1.69
C ALA A 83 13.21 1.64 -2.94
#